data_cbaadfacb3771336750c888d6d243907
#
_entry.id   cbaadfacb3771336750c888d6d243907
#
_cell.length_a   1.000
_cell.length_b   1.000
_cell.length_c   1.000
_cell.angle_alpha   90.00
_cell.angle_beta   90.00
_cell.angle_gamma   90.00
#
_symmetry.space_group_name_H-M   'P 1'
#
loop_
_entity.id
_entity.type
_entity.pdbx_description
1 polymer ?
#
loop_
_entity_poly.entity_id
_entity_poly.type
_entity_poly.pdbx_seq_one_letter_code
_entity_poly.pdbx_strand_id
1 'polypeptide(L)'
;DKKTFNLNFDNDLIWEREEYPDLAYAEVMEGPIEGTGFYLPEDESYNGERIFDIKKIVYNYTTFDAAEAIKYPDSARKNFFVQKSIPVYPDTTAWIKDFNYSYNEPMHNDYFWHDAYNDYPVVGISWEQAKAFAHWRTMYKNQYQKSRKKNGQQVASFRLPSEAEWEYAARGGLESATYPWGGPYTIDSKGCFLANFKPNREI
;
A
#
# COMPACT_ATOMS: atom_id res chain seq x y z
N ASP A 1 -14.77 -19.00 -18.25
CA ASP A 1 -15.25 -18.32 -17.04
C ASP A 1 -14.04 -17.95 -16.20
N LYS A 2 -13.72 -16.66 -16.14
CA LYS A 2 -12.68 -16.16 -15.23
C LYS A 2 -13.25 -16.25 -13.81
N LYS A 3 -12.77 -17.22 -13.02
CA LYS A 3 -13.05 -17.26 -11.59
C LYS A 3 -12.43 -16.02 -10.96
N THR A 4 -13.23 -15.04 -10.60
CA THR A 4 -12.80 -13.92 -9.76
C THR A 4 -12.75 -14.43 -8.33
N PHE A 5 -11.55 -14.54 -7.77
CA PHE A 5 -11.38 -14.83 -6.35
C PHE A 5 -11.69 -13.55 -5.56
N ASN A 6 -12.79 -13.54 -4.87
CA ASN A 6 -13.05 -12.53 -3.84
C ASN A 6 -12.45 -13.05 -2.53
N LEU A 7 -11.59 -12.25 -1.91
CA LEU A 7 -11.15 -12.52 -0.55
C LEU A 7 -12.37 -12.56 0.35
N ASN A 8 -12.62 -13.71 0.95
CA ASN A 8 -13.68 -13.87 1.94
C ASN A 8 -13.14 -13.40 3.29
N PHE A 9 -13.49 -12.19 3.68
CA PHE A 9 -13.07 -11.59 4.95
C PHE A 9 -13.86 -12.08 6.16
N ASP A 10 -14.84 -12.96 5.96
CA ASP A 10 -15.65 -13.54 7.05
C ASP A 10 -14.94 -14.75 7.71
N ASN A 11 -13.90 -15.26 7.08
CA ASN A 11 -13.08 -16.34 7.62
C ASN A 11 -11.76 -15.77 8.16
N ASP A 12 -11.28 -16.35 9.25
CA ASP A 12 -9.95 -16.08 9.76
C ASP A 12 -8.90 -16.41 8.69
N LEU A 13 -7.87 -15.57 8.60
CA LEU A 13 -6.76 -15.83 7.69
C LEU A 13 -6.05 -17.10 8.12
N ILE A 14 -6.00 -18.09 7.24
CA ILE A 14 -5.31 -19.34 7.46
C ILE A 14 -3.83 -19.12 7.13
N TRP A 15 -3.01 -19.00 8.16
CA TRP A 15 -1.58 -18.75 8.03
C TRP A 15 -0.73 -20.03 8.05
N GLU A 16 -1.26 -21.12 8.66
CA GLU A 16 -0.53 -22.36 8.87
C GLU A 16 -1.11 -23.49 8.01
N ARG A 17 -0.34 -23.94 7.03
CA ARG A 17 -0.69 -25.05 6.15
C ARG A 17 -0.92 -26.38 6.91
N GLU A 18 -0.22 -26.54 8.03
CA GLU A 18 -0.29 -27.76 8.86
C GLU A 18 -1.61 -27.89 9.59
N GLU A 19 -2.28 -26.76 9.90
CA GLU A 19 -3.55 -26.73 10.62
C GLU A 19 -4.75 -27.04 9.70
N TYR A 20 -4.60 -26.80 8.39
CA TYR A 20 -5.69 -26.95 7.39
C TYR A 20 -5.17 -27.58 6.08
N PRO A 21 -4.65 -28.82 6.10
CA PRO A 21 -4.02 -29.44 4.93
C PRO A 21 -4.98 -29.72 3.77
N ASP A 22 -6.27 -29.84 4.03
CA ASP A 22 -7.29 -30.28 3.06
C ASP A 22 -8.11 -29.12 2.46
N LEU A 23 -7.81 -27.87 2.82
CA LEU A 23 -8.56 -26.73 2.34
C LEU A 23 -8.05 -26.21 1.00
N ALA A 24 -8.98 -25.58 0.28
CA ALA A 24 -8.77 -24.87 -0.99
C ALA A 24 -7.61 -23.87 -0.99
N TYR A 25 -6.95 -23.64 0.17
CA TYR A 25 -5.74 -22.87 0.30
C TYR A 25 -4.62 -23.43 -0.62
N ALA A 26 -4.37 -24.70 -0.60
CA ALA A 26 -3.38 -25.31 -1.48
C ALA A 26 -3.74 -25.12 -2.96
N GLU A 27 -5.03 -25.30 -3.32
CA GLU A 27 -5.50 -25.05 -4.68
C GLU A 27 -5.40 -23.60 -5.10
N VAL A 28 -5.63 -22.66 -4.18
CA VAL A 28 -5.54 -21.21 -4.47
C VAL A 28 -4.09 -20.76 -4.57
N MET A 29 -3.23 -21.23 -3.68
CA MET A 29 -1.83 -20.81 -3.60
C MET A 29 -0.94 -21.53 -4.60
N GLU A 30 -1.16 -22.83 -4.80
CA GLU A 30 -0.39 -23.64 -5.73
C GLU A 30 -0.97 -23.62 -7.15
N GLY A 31 -2.27 -23.36 -7.26
CA GLY A 31 -3.04 -23.44 -8.50
C GLY A 31 -3.39 -24.88 -8.86
N PRO A 32 -4.40 -25.05 -9.74
CA PRO A 32 -4.85 -26.38 -10.22
C PRO A 32 -3.82 -27.08 -11.14
N ILE A 33 -2.86 -26.32 -11.64
CA ILE A 33 -1.76 -26.79 -12.49
C ILE A 33 -0.48 -26.14 -11.96
N GLU A 34 0.61 -26.89 -11.93
CA GLU A 34 1.93 -26.39 -11.54
C GLU A 34 2.28 -25.09 -12.26
N GLY A 35 2.72 -24.07 -11.48
CA GLY A 35 3.02 -22.74 -12.01
C GLY A 35 1.81 -21.81 -12.23
N THR A 36 0.56 -22.25 -11.97
CA THR A 36 -0.63 -21.39 -12.11
C THR A 36 -1.06 -20.72 -10.80
N GLY A 37 -0.47 -21.13 -9.67
CA GLY A 37 -0.70 -20.54 -8.36
C GLY A 37 0.04 -19.23 -8.14
N PHE A 38 0.06 -18.79 -6.89
CA PHE A 38 0.73 -17.55 -6.47
C PHE A 38 2.25 -17.70 -6.24
N TYR A 39 2.78 -18.91 -6.37
CA TYR A 39 4.21 -19.15 -6.24
C TYR A 39 4.93 -19.06 -7.58
N LEU A 40 6.21 -18.71 -7.53
CA LEU A 40 7.10 -18.84 -8.68
C LEU A 40 7.32 -20.33 -8.98
N PRO A 41 7.52 -20.68 -10.27
CA PRO A 41 7.99 -22.01 -10.65
C PRO A 41 9.31 -22.36 -9.94
N GLU A 42 9.57 -23.64 -9.74
CA GLU A 42 10.78 -24.10 -9.04
C GLU A 42 12.08 -23.67 -9.73
N ASP A 43 12.07 -23.59 -11.05
CA ASP A 43 13.20 -23.13 -11.87
C ASP A 43 13.47 -21.63 -11.77
N GLU A 44 12.49 -20.82 -11.34
CA GLU A 44 12.64 -19.39 -11.07
C GLU A 44 12.88 -19.09 -9.58
N SER A 45 12.81 -20.10 -8.72
CA SER A 45 12.99 -19.93 -7.27
C SER A 45 14.45 -20.12 -6.85
N TYR A 46 14.91 -19.32 -5.87
CA TYR A 46 16.25 -19.50 -5.31
C TYR A 46 16.27 -20.67 -4.34
N ASN A 47 17.20 -21.60 -4.53
CA ASN A 47 17.38 -22.80 -3.69
C ASN A 47 16.15 -23.74 -3.53
N GLY A 48 15.18 -23.70 -4.45
CA GLY A 48 13.94 -24.47 -4.35
C GLY A 48 12.99 -23.99 -3.24
N GLU A 49 13.23 -22.80 -2.69
CA GLU A 49 12.32 -22.20 -1.72
C GLU A 49 11.03 -21.72 -2.39
N ARG A 50 9.90 -21.90 -1.71
CA ARG A 50 8.61 -21.37 -2.20
C ARG A 50 8.56 -19.85 -2.03
N ILE A 51 8.69 -19.15 -3.14
CA ILE A 51 8.65 -17.68 -3.21
C ILE A 51 7.36 -17.24 -3.90
N PHE A 52 6.65 -16.28 -3.33
CA PHE A 52 5.47 -15.71 -3.97
C PHE A 52 5.82 -14.96 -5.25
N ASP A 53 5.05 -15.22 -6.31
CA ASP A 53 5.06 -14.37 -7.50
C ASP A 53 4.29 -13.07 -7.19
N ILE A 54 5.03 -12.08 -6.74
CA ILE A 54 4.49 -10.78 -6.36
C ILE A 54 3.74 -10.08 -7.50
N LYS A 55 4.01 -10.43 -8.76
CA LYS A 55 3.33 -9.87 -9.94
C LYS A 55 1.89 -10.36 -10.06
N LYS A 56 1.58 -11.53 -9.49
CA LYS A 56 0.22 -12.09 -9.46
C LYS A 56 -0.64 -11.49 -8.36
N ILE A 57 -0.03 -10.83 -7.35
CA ILE A 57 -0.76 -10.22 -6.24
C ILE A 57 -1.29 -8.87 -6.68
N VAL A 58 -2.54 -8.83 -7.13
CA VAL A 58 -3.19 -7.62 -7.61
C VAL A 58 -4.49 -7.36 -6.86
N TYR A 59 -4.77 -6.08 -6.61
CA TYR A 59 -6.05 -5.64 -6.06
C TYR A 59 -6.94 -5.08 -7.16
N ASN A 60 -8.09 -5.70 -7.35
CA ASN A 60 -9.08 -5.29 -8.34
C ASN A 60 -10.20 -4.50 -7.68
N TYR A 61 -10.47 -3.29 -8.17
CA TYR A 61 -11.59 -2.48 -7.68
C TYR A 61 -12.17 -1.59 -8.77
N THR A 62 -13.40 -1.15 -8.56
CA THR A 62 -14.08 -0.20 -9.45
C THR A 62 -14.05 1.17 -8.82
N THR A 63 -13.63 2.18 -9.58
CA THR A 63 -13.61 3.57 -9.16
C THR A 63 -14.35 4.46 -10.14
N PHE A 64 -14.87 5.59 -9.66
CA PHE A 64 -15.51 6.60 -10.50
C PHE A 64 -14.45 7.56 -11.02
N ASP A 65 -14.38 7.72 -12.36
CA ASP A 65 -13.51 8.70 -13.02
C ASP A 65 -14.20 10.05 -13.11
N ALA A 66 -13.96 10.87 -12.09
CA ALA A 66 -14.52 12.22 -12.03
C ALA A 66 -13.95 13.16 -13.10
N ALA A 67 -12.67 12.96 -13.47
CA ALA A 67 -12.01 13.82 -14.46
C ALA A 67 -12.62 13.60 -15.86
N GLU A 68 -12.90 12.35 -16.20
CA GLU A 68 -13.58 12.03 -17.46
C GLU A 68 -15.05 12.41 -17.42
N ALA A 69 -15.73 12.24 -16.29
CA ALA A 69 -17.13 12.63 -16.14
C ALA A 69 -17.37 14.15 -16.34
N ILE A 70 -16.43 15.00 -15.95
CA ILE A 70 -16.51 16.45 -16.13
C ILE A 70 -16.47 16.85 -17.62
N LYS A 71 -15.75 16.09 -18.45
CA LYS A 71 -15.65 16.38 -19.89
C LYS A 71 -16.94 16.06 -20.64
N TYR A 72 -17.74 15.12 -20.12
CA TYR A 72 -18.94 14.63 -20.76
C TYR A 72 -20.14 14.68 -19.80
N PRO A 73 -20.62 15.89 -19.42
CA PRO A 73 -21.66 16.06 -18.40
C PRO A 73 -23.01 15.43 -18.75
N ASP A 74 -23.29 15.30 -20.06
CA ASP A 74 -24.55 14.71 -20.54
C ASP A 74 -24.54 13.18 -20.61
N SER A 75 -23.40 12.57 -20.35
CA SER A 75 -23.27 11.11 -20.37
C SER A 75 -23.77 10.47 -19.07
N ALA A 76 -24.34 9.27 -19.19
CA ALA A 76 -24.82 8.55 -18.02
C ALA A 76 -23.66 8.22 -17.04
N ARG A 77 -23.87 8.51 -15.75
CA ARG A 77 -22.88 8.30 -14.67
C ARG A 77 -22.24 6.90 -14.68
N LYS A 78 -22.99 5.86 -15.05
CA LYS A 78 -22.49 4.49 -15.13
C LYS A 78 -21.31 4.30 -16.09
N ASN A 79 -21.17 5.17 -17.10
CA ASN A 79 -20.13 5.07 -18.11
C ASN A 79 -18.74 5.49 -17.58
N PHE A 80 -18.69 6.15 -16.43
CA PHE A 80 -17.46 6.64 -15.81
C PHE A 80 -16.93 5.75 -14.68
N PHE A 81 -17.52 4.57 -14.51
CA PHE A 81 -16.94 3.56 -13.61
C PHE A 81 -15.88 2.73 -14.34
N VAL A 82 -14.66 2.83 -13.86
CA VAL A 82 -13.49 2.15 -14.43
C VAL A 82 -13.02 1.06 -13.48
N GLN A 83 -12.82 -0.14 -14.01
CA GLN A 83 -12.13 -1.21 -13.29
C GLN A 83 -10.62 -0.95 -13.31
N LYS A 84 -10.01 -1.04 -12.13
CA LYS A 84 -8.56 -0.96 -11.95
C LYS A 84 -8.04 -2.24 -11.35
N SER A 85 -6.87 -2.69 -11.85
CA SER A 85 -6.10 -3.79 -11.32
C SER A 85 -4.73 -3.25 -10.92
N ILE A 86 -4.46 -3.21 -9.63
CA ILE A 86 -3.26 -2.56 -9.09
C ILE A 86 -2.38 -3.61 -8.41
N PRO A 87 -1.10 -3.73 -8.78
CA PRO A 87 -0.14 -4.56 -8.04
C PRO A 87 -0.08 -4.10 -6.57
N VAL A 88 -0.17 -5.04 -5.64
CA VAL A 88 -0.20 -4.70 -4.21
C VAL A 88 1.21 -4.52 -3.65
N TYR A 89 2.18 -5.29 -4.18
CA TYR A 89 3.52 -5.32 -3.63
C TYR A 89 4.30 -4.03 -3.94
N PRO A 90 5.03 -3.47 -2.96
CA PRO A 90 5.85 -2.27 -3.19
C PRO A 90 7.06 -2.58 -4.07
N ASP A 91 7.68 -1.54 -4.66
CA ASP A 91 8.98 -1.65 -5.30
C ASP A 91 10.07 -1.81 -4.23
N THR A 92 10.51 -3.04 -4.01
CA THR A 92 11.54 -3.36 -3.01
C THR A 92 12.94 -2.87 -3.40
N THR A 93 13.10 -2.39 -4.63
CA THR A 93 14.37 -1.83 -5.12
C THR A 93 14.46 -0.31 -4.94
N ALA A 94 13.49 0.32 -4.28
CA ALA A 94 13.43 1.78 -4.11
C ALA A 94 14.70 2.35 -3.48
N TRP A 95 15.18 1.74 -2.38
CA TRP A 95 16.43 2.17 -1.72
C TRP A 95 17.67 1.96 -2.58
N ILE A 96 17.73 0.86 -3.35
CA ILE A 96 18.85 0.56 -4.23
C ILE A 96 18.96 1.58 -5.36
N LYS A 97 17.83 1.99 -5.92
CA LYS A 97 17.79 2.96 -7.01
C LYS A 97 18.21 4.37 -6.57
N ASP A 98 17.75 4.78 -5.40
CA ASP A 98 17.97 6.14 -4.91
C ASP A 98 19.30 6.33 -4.17
N PHE A 99 19.84 5.26 -3.57
CA PHE A 99 21.04 5.28 -2.74
C PHE A 99 22.07 4.24 -3.17
N ASN A 100 22.37 4.17 -4.44
CA ASN A 100 23.26 3.19 -5.06
C ASN A 100 24.73 3.24 -4.54
N TYR A 101 25.09 4.24 -3.76
CA TYR A 101 26.41 4.40 -3.12
C TYR A 101 26.46 3.83 -1.68
N SER A 102 25.36 3.32 -1.15
CA SER A 102 25.21 2.91 0.26
C SER A 102 25.09 1.39 0.43
N TYR A 103 25.88 0.62 -0.29
CA TYR A 103 25.77 -0.84 -0.35
C TYR A 103 25.84 -1.58 0.99
N ASN A 104 26.44 -0.98 2.02
CA ASN A 104 26.61 -1.60 3.35
C ASN A 104 25.61 -1.05 4.39
N GLU A 105 24.69 -0.18 3.99
CA GLU A 105 23.68 0.34 4.92
C GLU A 105 22.58 -0.71 5.14
N PRO A 106 22.25 -1.07 6.38
CA PRO A 106 21.18 -2.05 6.66
C PRO A 106 19.83 -1.69 6.06
N MET A 107 19.45 -0.40 6.08
CA MET A 107 18.22 0.05 5.44
C MET A 107 18.20 -0.21 3.93
N HIS A 108 19.35 -0.16 3.27
CA HIS A 108 19.44 -0.42 1.85
C HIS A 108 19.17 -1.89 1.50
N ASN A 109 19.69 -2.81 2.31
CA ASN A 109 19.63 -4.23 2.02
C ASN A 109 18.42 -4.92 2.67
N ASP A 110 18.07 -4.54 3.90
CA ASP A 110 17.21 -5.33 4.77
C ASP A 110 15.85 -4.70 5.05
N TYR A 111 15.57 -3.48 4.55
CA TYR A 111 14.38 -2.73 4.91
C TYR A 111 13.05 -3.49 4.68
N PHE A 112 12.98 -4.30 3.64
CA PHE A 112 11.77 -5.04 3.29
C PHE A 112 11.69 -6.45 3.88
N TRP A 113 12.78 -6.92 4.52
CA TRP A 113 12.90 -8.32 4.89
C TRP A 113 13.20 -8.54 6.38
N HIS A 114 13.86 -7.59 7.03
CA HIS A 114 14.33 -7.77 8.40
C HIS A 114 13.30 -7.24 9.40
N ASP A 115 13.03 -8.02 10.45
CA ASP A 115 12.02 -7.75 11.48
C ASP A 115 12.20 -6.39 12.19
N ALA A 116 13.41 -5.87 12.28
CA ALA A 116 13.69 -4.57 12.86
C ALA A 116 12.92 -3.41 12.17
N TYR A 117 12.50 -3.60 10.91
CA TYR A 117 11.79 -2.58 10.13
C TYR A 117 10.29 -2.82 10.03
N ASN A 118 9.72 -3.83 10.73
CA ASN A 118 8.30 -4.16 10.65
C ASN A 118 7.37 -2.99 11.02
N ASP A 119 7.79 -2.13 11.95
CA ASP A 119 7.04 -0.96 12.40
C ASP A 119 7.42 0.34 11.64
N TYR A 120 8.31 0.25 10.66
CA TYR A 120 8.72 1.40 9.85
C TYR A 120 7.71 1.68 8.74
N PRO A 121 7.65 2.93 8.22
CA PRO A 121 6.74 3.28 7.13
C PRO A 121 7.00 2.46 5.88
N VAL A 122 5.94 2.05 5.17
CA VAL A 122 6.09 1.43 3.86
C VAL A 122 6.67 2.43 2.87
N VAL A 123 7.65 1.99 2.10
CA VAL A 123 8.28 2.76 1.01
C VAL A 123 8.14 2.00 -0.31
N GLY A 124 8.47 2.64 -1.43
CA GLY A 124 8.40 2.01 -2.75
C GLY A 124 6.97 1.80 -3.26
N ILE A 125 5.98 2.53 -2.74
CA ILE A 125 4.59 2.48 -3.20
C ILE A 125 4.26 3.62 -4.15
N SER A 126 3.47 3.33 -5.19
CA SER A 126 2.94 4.34 -6.09
C SER A 126 1.71 5.04 -5.52
N TRP A 127 1.36 6.18 -6.10
CA TRP A 127 0.12 6.89 -5.77
C TRP A 127 -1.13 6.03 -6.03
N GLU A 128 -1.13 5.24 -7.10
CA GLU A 128 -2.20 4.31 -7.43
C GLU A 128 -2.34 3.22 -6.36
N GLN A 129 -1.24 2.69 -5.86
CA GLN A 129 -1.23 1.72 -4.76
C GLN A 129 -1.78 2.34 -3.47
N ALA A 130 -1.38 3.57 -3.13
CA ALA A 130 -1.91 4.28 -1.97
C ALA A 130 -3.43 4.52 -2.08
N LYS A 131 -3.94 4.86 -3.27
CA LYS A 131 -5.39 4.99 -3.52
C LYS A 131 -6.11 3.66 -3.41
N ALA A 132 -5.54 2.60 -3.97
CA ALA A 132 -6.09 1.24 -3.89
C ALA A 132 -6.19 0.78 -2.43
N PHE A 133 -5.15 1.04 -1.62
CA PHE A 133 -5.17 0.77 -0.18
C PHE A 133 -6.28 1.55 0.55
N ALA A 134 -6.45 2.83 0.25
CA ALA A 134 -7.51 3.64 0.86
C ALA A 134 -8.91 3.09 0.52
N HIS A 135 -9.11 2.63 -0.73
CA HIS A 135 -10.34 1.97 -1.14
C HIS A 135 -10.55 0.64 -0.36
N TRP A 136 -9.54 -0.22 -0.34
CA TRP A 136 -9.59 -1.48 0.41
C TRP A 136 -9.92 -1.24 1.89
N ARG A 137 -9.24 -0.29 2.53
CA ARG A 137 -9.47 0.04 3.94
C ARG A 137 -10.90 0.52 4.20
N THR A 138 -11.49 1.26 3.27
CA THR A 138 -12.90 1.67 3.35
C THR A 138 -13.83 0.47 3.35
N MET A 139 -13.63 -0.42 2.39
CA MET A 139 -14.43 -1.64 2.25
C MET A 139 -14.31 -2.54 3.48
N TYR A 140 -13.10 -2.81 3.91
CA TYR A 140 -12.80 -3.61 5.09
C TYR A 140 -13.43 -3.04 6.36
N LYS A 141 -13.29 -1.73 6.62
CA LYS A 141 -13.87 -1.08 7.79
C LYS A 141 -15.40 -1.15 7.78
N ASN A 142 -16.01 -0.92 6.64
CA ASN A 142 -17.47 -0.98 6.51
C ASN A 142 -17.99 -2.40 6.71
N GLN A 143 -17.30 -3.41 6.19
CA GLN A 143 -17.65 -4.81 6.38
C GLN A 143 -17.53 -5.21 7.86
N TYR A 144 -16.43 -4.85 8.52
CA TYR A 144 -16.25 -5.08 9.95
C TYR A 144 -17.35 -4.43 10.80
N GLN A 145 -17.78 -3.21 10.47
CA GLN A 145 -18.87 -2.56 11.17
C GLN A 145 -20.22 -3.27 10.98
N LYS A 146 -20.48 -3.76 9.76
CA LYS A 146 -21.68 -4.55 9.47
C LYS A 146 -21.71 -5.86 10.26
N SER A 147 -20.58 -6.55 10.40
CA SER A 147 -20.51 -7.81 11.15
C SER A 147 -20.75 -7.62 12.65
N ARG A 148 -20.35 -6.48 13.21
CA ARG A 148 -20.47 -6.21 14.66
C ARG A 148 -21.79 -5.59 15.11
N LYS A 149 -22.47 -4.84 14.24
CA LYS A 149 -23.74 -4.14 14.57
C LYS A 149 -24.76 -4.31 13.45
N LYS A 150 -25.97 -4.76 13.80
CA LYS A 150 -27.08 -4.85 12.84
C LYS A 150 -27.40 -3.53 12.10
N ASN A 151 -26.97 -2.38 12.63
CA ASN A 151 -27.14 -1.03 12.05
C ASN A 151 -25.83 -0.25 12.10
N GLY A 152 -24.69 -0.85 11.77
CA GLY A 152 -23.40 -0.18 11.73
C GLY A 152 -23.41 0.97 10.74
N GLN A 153 -23.14 2.20 11.21
CA GLN A 153 -22.99 3.35 10.34
C GLN A 153 -21.77 3.15 9.43
N GLN A 154 -21.96 3.33 8.12
CA GLN A 154 -20.84 3.28 7.19
C GLN A 154 -19.91 4.47 7.42
N VAL A 155 -18.61 4.22 7.35
CA VAL A 155 -17.61 5.31 7.38
C VAL A 155 -17.51 5.96 6.01
N ALA A 156 -17.18 7.25 6.00
CA ALA A 156 -16.79 7.93 4.77
C ALA A 156 -15.57 7.26 4.14
N SER A 157 -15.48 7.33 2.81
CA SER A 157 -14.36 6.73 2.09
C SER A 157 -13.03 7.31 2.53
N PHE A 158 -12.10 6.45 2.91
CA PHE A 158 -10.71 6.85 3.10
C PHE A 158 -10.13 7.30 1.76
N ARG A 159 -9.33 8.33 1.78
CA ARG A 159 -8.64 8.88 0.62
C ARG A 159 -7.32 9.52 1.04
N LEU A 160 -6.47 9.80 0.09
CA LEU A 160 -5.32 10.67 0.32
C LEU A 160 -5.82 12.09 0.65
N PRO A 161 -5.11 12.81 1.52
CA PRO A 161 -5.45 14.20 1.82
C PRO A 161 -5.28 15.08 0.58
N SER A 162 -6.05 16.15 0.49
CA SER A 162 -5.76 17.25 -0.42
C SER A 162 -4.50 18.01 0.05
N GLU A 163 -3.93 18.83 -0.82
CA GLU A 163 -2.77 19.67 -0.48
C GLU A 163 -3.04 20.54 0.76
N ALA A 164 -4.19 21.20 0.80
CA ALA A 164 -4.58 22.03 1.95
C ALA A 164 -4.75 21.25 3.24
N GLU A 165 -5.34 20.06 3.20
CA GLU A 165 -5.47 19.19 4.36
C GLU A 165 -4.11 18.69 4.85
N TRP A 166 -3.24 18.32 3.91
CA TRP A 166 -1.89 17.88 4.22
C TRP A 166 -1.07 19.00 4.86
N GLU A 167 -1.10 20.19 4.28
CA GLU A 167 -0.40 21.36 4.80
C GLU A 167 -0.92 21.75 6.19
N TYR A 168 -2.23 21.77 6.38
CA TYR A 168 -2.84 22.04 7.68
C TYR A 168 -2.39 21.03 8.75
N ALA A 169 -2.40 19.75 8.43
CA ALA A 169 -1.93 18.71 9.33
C ALA A 169 -0.42 18.83 9.65
N ALA A 170 0.40 19.11 8.63
CA ALA A 170 1.84 19.28 8.81
C ALA A 170 2.18 20.50 9.68
N ARG A 171 1.42 21.58 9.57
CA ARG A 171 1.63 22.79 10.38
C ARG A 171 1.12 22.68 11.81
N GLY A 172 0.25 21.71 12.11
CA GLY A 172 -0.26 21.47 13.47
C GLY A 172 -0.98 22.69 14.09
N GLY A 173 -1.61 23.55 13.26
CA GLY A 173 -2.29 24.77 13.69
C GLY A 173 -1.41 26.03 13.75
N LEU A 174 -0.15 25.96 13.37
CA LEU A 174 0.73 27.14 13.26
C LEU A 174 0.40 27.95 12.01
N GLU A 175 -0.02 29.18 12.21
CA GLU A 175 -0.33 30.13 11.12
C GLU A 175 0.95 30.85 10.68
N SER A 176 1.13 30.98 9.38
CA SER A 176 2.22 31.76 8.73
C SER A 176 3.64 31.38 9.14
N ALA A 177 3.85 30.23 9.77
CA ALA A 177 5.17 29.75 10.13
C ALA A 177 5.95 29.30 8.89
N THR A 178 7.25 29.58 8.84
CA THR A 178 8.13 29.13 7.74
C THR A 178 8.25 27.60 7.72
N TYR A 179 8.36 26.99 8.89
CA TYR A 179 8.48 25.52 9.03
C TYR A 179 7.41 24.96 9.99
N PRO A 180 7.11 23.66 9.93
CA PRO A 180 6.12 23.02 10.78
C PRO A 180 6.39 23.12 12.28
N TRP A 181 7.62 23.33 12.69
CA TRP A 181 8.03 23.51 14.09
C TRP A 181 7.99 24.98 14.57
N GLY A 182 7.59 25.92 13.72
CA GLY A 182 7.31 27.32 14.08
C GLY A 182 8.51 28.28 14.00
N GLY A 183 9.72 27.80 14.14
CA GLY A 183 10.94 28.64 14.08
C GLY A 183 11.42 28.88 12.65
N PRO A 184 12.28 29.89 12.42
CA PRO A 184 12.85 30.18 11.09
C PRO A 184 14.09 29.33 10.75
N TYR A 185 14.57 28.54 11.70
CA TYR A 185 15.80 27.77 11.52
C TYR A 185 15.53 26.29 11.31
N THR A 186 16.41 25.61 10.60
CA THR A 186 16.37 24.16 10.36
C THR A 186 17.14 23.36 11.40
N ILE A 187 17.80 24.06 12.33
CA ILE A 187 18.68 23.50 13.36
C ILE A 187 18.21 24.06 14.72
N ASP A 188 18.23 23.22 15.75
CA ASP A 188 17.95 23.65 17.13
C ASP A 188 19.18 24.35 17.76
N SER A 189 19.02 24.82 19.02
CA SER A 189 20.08 25.48 19.77
C SER A 189 21.27 24.58 20.10
N LYS A 190 21.14 23.26 19.92
CA LYS A 190 22.20 22.26 20.13
C LYS A 190 22.90 21.86 18.84
N GLY A 191 22.50 22.42 17.68
CA GLY A 191 23.04 22.08 16.38
C GLY A 191 22.40 20.83 15.72
N CYS A 192 21.30 20.32 16.29
CA CYS A 192 20.60 19.16 15.72
C CYS A 192 19.61 19.60 14.64
N PHE A 193 19.56 18.89 13.52
CA PHE A 193 18.55 19.12 12.49
C PHE A 193 17.14 18.77 12.99
N LEU A 194 16.19 19.66 12.69
CA LEU A 194 14.78 19.52 13.11
C LEU A 194 13.94 18.72 12.12
N ALA A 195 14.49 18.35 10.97
CA ALA A 195 13.83 17.53 9.96
C ALA A 195 14.83 16.68 9.19
N ASN A 196 14.33 15.64 8.56
CA ASN A 196 15.09 14.84 7.62
C ASN A 196 15.03 15.50 6.23
N PHE A 197 16.05 16.21 5.85
CA PHE A 197 16.20 16.86 4.55
C PHE A 197 17.66 16.82 4.09
N LYS A 198 17.88 17.02 2.81
CA LYS A 198 19.24 17.13 2.26
C LYS A 198 19.77 18.54 2.55
N PRO A 199 20.72 18.71 3.46
CA PRO A 199 21.31 20.03 3.73
C PRO A 199 22.06 20.50 2.49
N ASN A 200 21.95 21.80 2.20
CA ASN A 200 22.82 22.42 1.19
C ASN A 200 24.28 22.30 1.64
N ARG A 201 25.12 21.76 0.77
CA ARG A 201 26.56 21.77 0.97
C ARG A 201 27.09 23.15 0.58
N GLU A 202 26.71 24.17 1.31
CA GLU A 202 27.42 25.43 1.30
C GLU A 202 28.29 25.46 2.55
N ILE A 203 29.51 25.09 2.36
CA ILE A 203 30.67 25.51 3.20
C ILE A 203 31.60 26.29 2.29
#